data_09d4c82c17794484a87f3d04f0e69380
#
_entry.id   09d4c82c17794484a87f3d04f0e69380
#
_cell.length_a   1.000
_cell.length_b   1.000
_cell.length_c   1.000
_cell.angle_alpha   90.00
_cell.angle_beta   90.00
_cell.angle_gamma   90.00
#
_symmetry.space_group_name_H-M   'P 1'
#
loop_
_entity.id
_entity.type
_entity.pdbx_description
1 polymer ?
#
loop_
_entity_poly.entity_id
_entity_poly.type
_entity_poly.pdbx_seq_one_letter_code
_entity_poly.pdbx_strand_id
1 'polypeptide(L)'
;MSLRDKIEHAIQNQPCMVKDLKAKFGGDRAADRKVMEALDELVHDAVVCQKSGVFFTARSGRAEKALPCKVVKLGKNFAFVMLEDESGDIFIPGRFTRGAMPGDSVLVEKFAHPRVEGSGEGEILAVLEQKNDMVGTVRRIEGRLKFVPDDCPAISMRMMRDCEGGAKDGDKVAVEILQRGTRQEDHRVGVSMRFGSCEEAKRCAKALLYAKDIHTRFPEKVRDEAKKFEDMTVSEEDCKGRMDLRALPIFTIDSAETKDIDDAISLTRLPGGGYELGVHIADVSHYVKPGSELNEEAFNRATSVYYANQVVPM
;
A
#
# COMPACT_ATOMS: atom_id res chain seq x y z
N MET A 1 2.43 15.85 41.56
CA MET A 1 2.85 16.02 40.15
C MET A 1 1.65 16.50 39.37
N SER A 2 1.70 17.69 38.82
CA SER A 2 0.63 18.24 37.99
C SER A 2 0.42 17.42 36.71
N LEU A 3 -0.68 17.62 35.97
CA LEU A 3 -0.89 16.99 34.69
C LEU A 3 0.22 17.38 33.70
N ARG A 4 0.60 18.65 33.70
CA ARG A 4 1.70 19.19 32.93
C ARG A 4 3.01 18.42 33.19
N ASP A 5 3.41 18.24 34.47
CA ASP A 5 4.63 17.52 34.83
C ASP A 5 4.60 16.07 34.39
N LYS A 6 3.43 15.43 34.47
CA LYS A 6 3.24 14.05 33.99
C LYS A 6 3.43 13.93 32.47
N ILE A 7 2.90 14.90 31.71
CA ILE A 7 3.03 14.95 30.25
C ILE A 7 4.48 15.23 29.87
N GLU A 8 5.12 16.21 30.48
CA GLU A 8 6.55 16.51 30.28
C GLU A 8 7.42 15.27 30.54
N HIS A 9 7.23 14.62 31.68
CA HIS A 9 7.97 13.39 32.02
C HIS A 9 7.73 12.26 31.00
N ALA A 10 6.50 12.12 30.48
CA ALA A 10 6.21 11.14 29.44
C ALA A 10 6.99 11.41 28.15
N ILE A 11 7.04 12.70 27.73
CA ILE A 11 7.77 13.13 26.52
C ILE A 11 9.29 13.03 26.72
N GLN A 12 9.80 13.30 27.93
CA GLN A 12 11.21 13.12 28.26
C GLN A 12 11.66 11.67 28.13
N ASN A 13 10.83 10.72 28.54
CA ASN A 13 11.13 9.29 28.43
C ASN A 13 11.11 8.79 26.98
N GLN A 14 10.17 9.28 26.19
CA GLN A 14 10.06 8.94 24.75
C GLN A 14 9.23 9.99 23.99
N PRO A 15 9.51 10.20 22.68
CA PRO A 15 8.65 11.01 21.83
C PRO A 15 7.21 10.47 21.83
N CYS A 16 6.22 11.36 21.93
CA CYS A 16 4.80 11.01 22.07
C CYS A 16 3.94 11.75 21.05
N MET A 17 2.92 11.10 20.53
CA MET A 17 1.85 11.75 19.77
C MET A 17 0.73 12.22 20.70
N VAL A 18 -0.05 13.22 20.25
CA VAL A 18 -1.25 13.68 20.99
C VAL A 18 -2.18 12.54 21.35
N LYS A 19 -2.41 11.61 20.40
CA LYS A 19 -3.29 10.46 20.63
C LYS A 19 -2.83 9.57 21.80
N ASP A 20 -1.50 9.39 21.94
CA ASP A 20 -0.93 8.55 23.00
C ASP A 20 -1.05 9.24 24.36
N LEU A 21 -0.83 10.56 24.39
CA LEU A 21 -0.99 11.37 25.59
C LEU A 21 -2.45 11.45 26.04
N LYS A 22 -3.39 11.60 25.10
CA LYS A 22 -4.83 11.53 25.38
C LYS A 22 -5.26 10.15 25.88
N ALA A 23 -4.76 9.07 25.27
CA ALA A 23 -5.03 7.72 25.74
C ALA A 23 -4.51 7.47 27.15
N LYS A 24 -3.38 8.08 27.53
CA LYS A 24 -2.72 7.89 28.82
C LYS A 24 -3.26 8.81 29.93
N PHE A 25 -3.60 10.04 29.62
CA PHE A 25 -3.93 11.08 30.58
C PHE A 25 -5.30 11.72 30.37
N GLY A 26 -5.97 11.44 29.26
CA GLY A 26 -7.33 11.86 28.95
C GLY A 26 -8.36 10.84 29.43
N GLY A 27 -9.42 10.67 28.68
CA GLY A 27 -10.47 9.67 28.94
C GLY A 27 -11.86 10.19 28.63
N ASP A 28 -12.06 11.50 28.72
CA ASP A 28 -13.26 12.19 28.26
C ASP A 28 -12.89 13.50 27.57
N ARG A 29 -13.89 14.19 27.02
CA ARG A 29 -13.68 15.43 26.27
C ARG A 29 -13.05 16.55 27.12
N ALA A 30 -13.36 16.60 28.43
CA ALA A 30 -12.83 17.61 29.32
C ALA A 30 -11.37 17.32 29.74
N ALA A 31 -11.05 16.05 29.99
CA ALA A 31 -9.69 15.61 30.27
C ALA A 31 -8.78 15.75 29.04
N ASP A 32 -9.28 15.40 27.85
CA ASP A 32 -8.57 15.59 26.59
C ASP A 32 -8.23 17.06 26.32
N ARG A 33 -9.14 17.99 26.66
CA ARG A 33 -8.90 19.40 26.55
C ARG A 33 -7.77 19.85 27.48
N LYS A 34 -7.76 19.40 28.73
CA LYS A 34 -6.68 19.69 29.69
C LYS A 34 -5.32 19.16 29.22
N VAL A 35 -5.30 18.01 28.57
CA VAL A 35 -4.07 17.47 27.94
C VAL A 35 -3.55 18.42 26.86
N MET A 36 -4.44 18.96 26.02
CA MET A 36 -4.06 19.93 24.99
C MET A 36 -3.56 21.25 25.59
N GLU A 37 -4.27 21.79 26.56
CA GLU A 37 -3.86 23.01 27.25
C GLU A 37 -2.47 22.87 27.87
N ALA A 38 -2.19 21.76 28.56
CA ALA A 38 -0.86 21.47 29.11
C ALA A 38 0.24 21.30 28.05
N LEU A 39 -0.08 20.74 26.90
CA LEU A 39 0.85 20.64 25.78
C LEU A 39 1.17 22.01 25.19
N ASP A 40 0.15 22.85 24.99
CA ASP A 40 0.31 24.21 24.46
C ASP A 40 1.19 25.05 25.40
N GLU A 41 1.01 24.93 26.72
CA GLU A 41 1.89 25.56 27.70
C GLU A 41 3.35 25.07 27.59
N LEU A 42 3.57 23.75 27.47
CA LEU A 42 4.91 23.18 27.36
C LEU A 42 5.62 23.59 26.04
N VAL A 43 4.87 23.77 24.97
CA VAL A 43 5.40 24.29 23.69
C VAL A 43 5.71 25.78 23.82
N HIS A 44 4.79 26.56 24.42
CA HIS A 44 4.98 28.00 24.63
C HIS A 44 6.22 28.28 25.47
N ASP A 45 6.44 27.49 26.51
CA ASP A 45 7.60 27.63 27.41
C ASP A 45 8.90 27.02 26.80
N ALA A 46 8.86 26.59 25.57
CA ALA A 46 9.97 25.93 24.84
C ALA A 46 10.57 24.72 25.59
N VAL A 47 9.78 24.03 26.40
CA VAL A 47 10.16 22.78 27.08
C VAL A 47 10.08 21.60 26.12
N VAL A 48 9.06 21.60 25.25
CA VAL A 48 8.86 20.61 24.20
C VAL A 48 8.75 21.29 22.83
N CYS A 49 9.09 20.56 21.79
CA CYS A 49 8.87 20.96 20.39
C CYS A 49 8.11 19.86 19.66
N GLN A 50 7.51 20.21 18.53
CA GLN A 50 6.72 19.28 17.72
C GLN A 50 7.30 19.14 16.32
N LYS A 51 7.33 17.90 15.81
CA LYS A 51 7.61 17.59 14.40
C LYS A 51 6.70 16.45 13.93
N SER A 52 6.03 16.64 12.81
CA SER A 52 5.11 15.65 12.22
C SER A 52 4.09 15.09 13.24
N GLY A 53 3.52 15.96 14.09
CA GLY A 53 2.56 15.54 15.11
C GLY A 53 3.15 14.84 16.35
N VAL A 54 4.47 14.68 16.40
CA VAL A 54 5.18 14.06 17.54
C VAL A 54 5.85 15.12 18.39
N PHE A 55 5.67 15.03 19.71
CA PHE A 55 6.30 15.92 20.68
C PHE A 55 7.61 15.34 21.19
N PHE A 56 8.60 16.20 21.31
CA PHE A 56 9.97 15.92 21.76
C PHE A 56 10.39 16.91 22.85
N THR A 57 11.27 16.51 23.73
CA THR A 57 11.96 17.46 24.59
C THR A 57 12.79 18.41 23.73
N ALA A 58 12.57 19.71 23.82
CA ALA A 58 13.19 20.70 22.95
C ALA A 58 14.73 20.66 23.02
N ARG A 59 15.29 20.38 24.20
CA ARG A 59 16.75 20.28 24.42
C ARG A 59 17.40 19.02 23.86
N SER A 60 16.63 18.01 23.42
CA SER A 60 17.18 16.74 22.96
C SER A 60 17.80 16.81 21.56
N GLY A 61 17.42 17.78 20.73
CA GLY A 61 17.81 17.86 19.32
C GLY A 61 17.28 16.69 18.45
N ARG A 62 16.47 15.80 19.01
CA ARG A 62 15.96 14.60 18.29
C ARG A 62 14.97 14.97 17.20
N ALA A 63 14.18 16.02 17.39
CA ALA A 63 13.23 16.48 16.39
C ALA A 63 13.91 16.89 15.08
N GLU A 64 15.07 17.51 15.14
CA GLU A 64 15.84 17.94 13.96
C GLU A 64 16.37 16.74 13.17
N LYS A 65 16.76 15.67 13.86
CA LYS A 65 17.31 14.44 13.29
C LYS A 65 16.26 13.45 12.83
N ALA A 66 15.01 13.65 13.22
CA ALA A 66 13.92 12.75 12.89
C ALA A 66 13.52 12.87 11.42
N LEU A 67 13.40 11.74 10.73
CA LEU A 67 13.11 11.63 9.31
C LEU A 67 11.77 10.91 9.10
N PRO A 68 10.87 11.45 8.28
CA PRO A 68 9.68 10.74 7.87
C PRO A 68 10.04 9.61 6.90
N CYS A 69 9.50 8.42 7.15
CA CYS A 69 9.80 7.20 6.41
C CYS A 69 8.55 6.34 6.29
N LYS A 70 8.58 5.38 5.37
CA LYS A 70 7.56 4.35 5.21
C LYS A 70 8.16 2.97 5.49
N VAL A 71 7.47 2.14 6.27
CA VAL A 71 7.89 0.75 6.48
C VAL A 71 7.67 -0.03 5.21
N VAL A 72 8.74 -0.55 4.60
CA VAL A 72 8.67 -1.29 3.33
C VAL A 72 8.81 -2.79 3.52
N LYS A 73 9.56 -3.23 4.52
CA LYS A 73 9.79 -4.64 4.78
C LYS A 73 9.89 -4.93 6.26
N LEU A 74 9.35 -6.07 6.67
CA LEU A 74 9.42 -6.55 8.04
C LEU A 74 9.96 -7.98 8.06
N GLY A 75 10.96 -8.22 8.89
CA GLY A 75 11.47 -9.53 9.22
C GLY A 75 11.13 -9.91 10.67
N LYS A 76 11.56 -11.08 11.12
CA LYS A 76 11.28 -11.55 12.48
C LYS A 76 11.80 -10.59 13.56
N ASN A 77 13.00 -10.03 13.36
CA ASN A 77 13.69 -9.20 14.35
C ASN A 77 14.24 -7.90 13.74
N PHE A 78 13.66 -7.43 12.67
CA PHE A 78 14.09 -6.18 12.02
C PHE A 78 12.99 -5.64 11.10
N ALA A 79 13.12 -4.37 10.73
CA ALA A 79 12.36 -3.76 9.64
C ALA A 79 13.32 -2.97 8.74
N PHE A 80 12.90 -2.74 7.49
CA PHE A 80 13.46 -1.71 6.63
C PHE A 80 12.42 -0.62 6.43
N VAL A 81 12.86 0.59 6.54
CA VAL A 81 12.05 1.77 6.24
C VAL A 81 12.70 2.56 5.13
N MET A 82 11.91 3.07 4.21
CA MET A 82 12.34 3.89 3.09
C MET A 82 12.07 5.35 3.40
N LEU A 83 13.00 6.23 3.09
CA LEU A 83 12.81 7.67 3.17
C LEU A 83 11.72 8.12 2.18
N GLU A 84 10.97 9.18 2.49
CA GLU A 84 9.91 9.70 1.62
C GLU A 84 10.41 10.17 0.24
N ASP A 85 11.68 10.58 0.16
CA ASP A 85 12.35 10.97 -1.08
C ASP A 85 12.95 9.79 -1.85
N GLU A 86 12.69 8.55 -1.39
CA GLU A 86 13.21 7.30 -1.97
C GLU A 86 14.74 7.23 -2.10
N SER A 87 15.47 8.12 -1.41
CA SER A 87 16.94 8.22 -1.51
C SER A 87 17.71 7.07 -0.82
N GLY A 88 16.99 6.20 -0.08
CA GLY A 88 17.58 5.01 0.52
C GLY A 88 16.79 4.42 1.67
N ASP A 89 17.22 3.24 2.07
CA ASP A 89 16.61 2.46 3.15
C ASP A 89 17.37 2.62 4.46
N ILE A 90 16.65 2.54 5.57
CA ILE A 90 17.20 2.51 6.92
C ILE A 90 16.84 1.17 7.56
N PHE A 91 17.83 0.46 8.08
CA PHE A 91 17.64 -0.76 8.84
C PHE A 91 17.21 -0.43 10.28
N ILE A 92 16.14 -1.05 10.74
CA ILE A 92 15.59 -0.89 12.08
C ILE A 92 15.69 -2.24 12.82
N PRO A 93 16.55 -2.35 13.85
CA PRO A 93 16.60 -3.56 14.68
C PRO A 93 15.27 -3.81 15.40
N GLY A 94 14.89 -5.06 15.60
CA GLY A 94 13.56 -5.46 16.06
C GLY A 94 13.07 -4.79 17.34
N ARG A 95 13.98 -4.55 18.31
CA ARG A 95 13.67 -3.83 19.56
C ARG A 95 13.24 -2.37 19.36
N PHE A 96 13.52 -1.79 18.20
CA PHE A 96 13.25 -0.40 17.85
C PHE A 96 12.13 -0.23 16.82
N THR A 97 11.45 -1.32 16.44
CA THR A 97 10.37 -1.29 15.45
C THR A 97 9.05 -0.74 15.97
N ARG A 98 8.87 -0.71 17.30
CA ARG A 98 7.66 -0.24 17.99
C ARG A 98 6.35 -0.83 17.47
N GLY A 99 6.38 -2.07 17.00
CA GLY A 99 5.20 -2.72 16.43
C GLY A 99 4.75 -2.14 15.08
N ALA A 100 5.59 -1.38 14.41
CA ALA A 100 5.26 -0.87 13.08
C ALA A 100 5.14 -2.01 12.06
N MET A 101 4.19 -1.85 11.14
CA MET A 101 3.85 -2.84 10.11
C MET A 101 4.17 -2.30 8.72
N PRO A 102 4.37 -3.18 7.72
CA PRO A 102 4.57 -2.75 6.34
C PRO A 102 3.44 -1.84 5.87
N GLY A 103 3.82 -0.71 5.27
CA GLY A 103 2.89 0.33 4.82
C GLY A 103 2.62 1.43 5.85
N ASP A 104 3.03 1.28 7.12
CA ASP A 104 2.93 2.36 8.10
C ASP A 104 3.88 3.52 7.73
N SER A 105 3.39 4.76 7.90
CA SER A 105 4.24 5.96 7.91
C SER A 105 4.82 6.14 9.30
N VAL A 106 6.13 6.31 9.39
CA VAL A 106 6.86 6.35 10.67
C VAL A 106 7.83 7.51 10.72
N LEU A 107 8.14 7.96 11.92
CA LEU A 107 9.20 8.92 12.18
C LEU A 107 10.41 8.15 12.72
N VAL A 108 11.58 8.35 12.12
CA VAL A 108 12.80 7.57 12.38
C VAL A 108 13.96 8.49 12.73
N GLU A 109 14.78 8.10 13.70
CA GLU A 109 16.07 8.73 13.96
C GLU A 109 17.20 7.75 13.60
N LYS A 110 18.15 8.22 12.76
CA LYS A 110 19.36 7.45 12.44
C LYS A 110 20.31 7.43 13.63
N PHE A 111 20.94 6.29 13.87
CA PHE A 111 22.00 6.20 14.88
C PHE A 111 23.26 6.92 14.40
N ALA A 112 23.90 7.65 15.32
CA ALA A 112 25.18 8.32 15.04
C ALA A 112 26.31 7.32 14.77
N HIS A 113 26.22 6.13 15.39
CA HIS A 113 27.20 5.05 15.26
C HIS A 113 26.46 3.75 14.92
N PRO A 114 26.19 3.46 13.63
CA PRO A 114 25.58 2.20 13.22
C PRO A 114 26.54 1.04 13.48
N ARG A 115 26.00 -0.16 13.70
CA ARG A 115 26.79 -1.37 13.95
C ARG A 115 27.59 -1.82 12.72
N VAL A 116 27.08 -1.52 11.54
CA VAL A 116 27.72 -1.80 10.26
C VAL A 116 28.06 -0.46 9.62
N GLU A 117 29.35 -0.22 9.42
CA GLU A 117 29.85 1.01 8.80
C GLU A 117 29.27 1.17 7.39
N GLY A 118 28.75 2.36 7.08
CA GLY A 118 28.11 2.65 5.78
C GLY A 118 26.66 2.23 5.65
N SER A 119 26.07 1.52 6.62
CA SER A 119 24.63 1.18 6.60
C SER A 119 23.82 2.22 7.37
N GLY A 120 22.68 2.64 6.80
CA GLY A 120 21.70 3.41 7.55
C GLY A 120 21.05 2.51 8.63
N GLU A 121 21.34 2.74 9.91
CA GLU A 121 20.69 2.05 11.03
C GLU A 121 19.99 3.10 11.91
N GLY A 122 18.80 2.77 12.45
CA GLY A 122 18.04 3.72 13.24
C GLY A 122 16.98 3.11 14.13
N GLU A 123 16.18 3.97 14.77
CA GLU A 123 15.02 3.57 15.56
C GLU A 123 13.75 4.29 15.09
N ILE A 124 12.60 3.62 15.16
CA ILE A 124 11.30 4.24 14.97
C ILE A 124 10.96 5.00 16.25
N LEU A 125 10.73 6.30 16.12
CA LEU A 125 10.34 7.18 17.21
C LEU A 125 8.83 7.15 17.44
N ALA A 126 8.07 7.14 16.34
CA ALA A 126 6.60 7.07 16.35
C ALA A 126 6.06 6.48 15.06
N VAL A 127 4.87 5.89 15.14
CA VAL A 127 4.06 5.49 13.99
C VAL A 127 3.06 6.61 13.73
N LEU A 128 3.24 7.35 12.62
CA LEU A 128 2.45 8.53 12.27
C LEU A 128 1.08 8.13 11.72
N GLU A 129 1.11 7.31 10.66
CA GLU A 129 -0.07 6.75 10.03
C GLU A 129 0.01 5.23 10.05
N GLN A 130 -1.14 4.60 10.27
CA GLN A 130 -1.22 3.16 10.45
C GLN A 130 -1.96 2.53 9.28
N LYS A 131 -1.32 1.59 8.59
CA LYS A 131 -2.00 0.67 7.69
C LYS A 131 -2.52 -0.51 8.53
N ASN A 132 -3.84 -0.63 8.66
CA ASN A 132 -4.45 -1.62 9.54
C ASN A 132 -4.89 -2.90 8.82
N ASP A 133 -5.06 -2.85 7.50
CA ASP A 133 -5.48 -3.98 6.68
C ASP A 133 -4.28 -4.77 6.15
N MET A 134 -4.40 -6.07 6.13
CA MET A 134 -3.40 -6.98 5.56
C MET A 134 -3.99 -8.32 5.16
N VAL A 135 -3.31 -9.00 4.24
CA VAL A 135 -3.68 -10.33 3.77
C VAL A 135 -2.71 -11.38 4.30
N GLY A 136 -3.24 -12.55 4.61
CA GLY A 136 -2.42 -13.66 5.08
C GLY A 136 -3.22 -14.94 5.22
N THR A 137 -2.67 -15.87 5.97
CA THR A 137 -3.24 -17.20 6.16
C THR A 137 -3.53 -17.44 7.64
N VAL A 138 -4.70 -17.98 7.94
CA VAL A 138 -5.01 -18.46 9.29
C VAL A 138 -4.30 -19.78 9.51
N ARG A 139 -3.58 -19.93 10.63
CA ARG A 139 -2.87 -21.13 11.01
C ARG A 139 -3.15 -21.50 12.46
N ARG A 140 -3.25 -22.81 12.72
CA ARG A 140 -3.34 -23.33 14.08
C ARG A 140 -1.94 -23.45 14.69
N ILE A 141 -1.61 -22.53 15.59
CA ILE A 141 -0.32 -22.48 16.28
C ILE A 141 -0.61 -22.60 17.77
N GLU A 142 0.03 -23.56 18.46
CA GLU A 142 -0.17 -23.85 19.89
C GLU A 142 -1.66 -24.05 20.24
N GLY A 143 -2.39 -24.78 19.40
CA GLY A 143 -3.81 -25.08 19.59
C GLY A 143 -4.79 -23.94 19.32
N ARG A 144 -4.32 -22.74 18.96
CA ARG A 144 -5.14 -21.54 18.70
C ARG A 144 -5.01 -21.11 17.26
N LEU A 145 -6.08 -20.54 16.71
CA LEU A 145 -6.02 -19.88 15.41
C LEU A 145 -5.27 -18.56 15.56
N LYS A 146 -4.24 -18.39 14.75
CA LYS A 146 -3.46 -17.16 14.61
C LYS A 146 -3.43 -16.76 13.15
N PHE A 147 -3.33 -15.48 12.90
CA PHE A 147 -3.12 -14.90 11.57
C PHE A 147 -1.62 -14.82 11.29
N VAL A 148 -1.20 -15.26 10.10
CA VAL A 148 0.17 -15.18 9.60
C VAL A 148 0.16 -14.33 8.34
N PRO A 149 0.74 -13.11 8.36
CA PRO A 149 0.78 -12.22 7.20
C PRO A 149 1.59 -12.84 6.04
N ASP A 150 1.13 -12.64 4.80
CA ASP A 150 1.87 -13.11 3.63
C ASP A 150 3.21 -12.39 3.44
N ASP A 151 3.22 -11.08 3.72
CA ASP A 151 4.43 -10.26 3.59
C ASP A 151 5.46 -10.51 4.71
N CYS A 152 5.08 -11.16 5.80
CA CYS A 152 5.96 -11.49 6.90
C CYS A 152 5.57 -12.81 7.59
N PRO A 153 5.80 -13.97 6.97
CA PRO A 153 5.39 -15.27 7.49
C PRO A 153 6.10 -15.70 8.78
N ALA A 154 7.14 -14.97 9.18
CA ALA A 154 7.86 -15.22 10.43
C ALA A 154 7.13 -14.71 11.68
N ILE A 155 6.03 -13.93 11.49
CA ILE A 155 5.23 -13.34 12.56
C ILE A 155 3.86 -13.99 12.57
N SER A 156 3.30 -14.17 13.76
CA SER A 156 1.91 -14.59 13.92
C SER A 156 1.19 -13.69 14.91
N MET A 157 -0.03 -13.28 14.57
CA MET A 157 -0.86 -12.40 15.41
C MET A 157 -2.04 -13.15 15.96
N ARG A 158 -2.52 -12.75 17.14
CA ARG A 158 -3.71 -13.36 17.73
C ARG A 158 -4.96 -12.79 17.09
N MET A 159 -5.90 -13.66 16.78
CA MET A 159 -7.25 -13.26 16.37
C MET A 159 -8.06 -12.88 17.61
N MET A 160 -8.86 -11.83 17.51
CA MET A 160 -9.80 -11.46 18.59
C MET A 160 -10.99 -12.43 18.57
N ARG A 161 -11.48 -12.76 19.77
CA ARG A 161 -12.69 -13.57 19.93
C ARG A 161 -13.85 -12.85 19.22
N ASP A 162 -14.74 -13.64 18.65
CA ASP A 162 -15.93 -13.17 17.92
C ASP A 162 -15.65 -12.31 16.66
N CYS A 163 -14.34 -12.13 16.32
CA CYS A 163 -13.90 -11.42 15.11
C CYS A 163 -13.20 -12.37 14.11
N GLU A 164 -13.38 -13.69 14.26
CA GLU A 164 -12.72 -14.70 13.42
C GLU A 164 -13.38 -14.87 12.06
N GLY A 165 -14.58 -14.29 11.84
CA GLY A 165 -15.29 -14.33 10.56
C GLY A 165 -15.57 -15.74 10.02
N GLY A 166 -15.63 -16.76 10.91
CA GLY A 166 -15.78 -18.17 10.53
C GLY A 166 -14.57 -18.75 9.80
N ALA A 167 -13.40 -18.11 9.90
CA ALA A 167 -12.16 -18.60 9.30
C ALA A 167 -11.65 -19.88 9.96
N LYS A 168 -11.10 -20.76 9.15
CA LYS A 168 -10.56 -22.05 9.55
C LYS A 168 -9.05 -22.09 9.32
N ASP A 169 -8.40 -23.06 9.94
CA ASP A 169 -7.00 -23.37 9.65
C ASP A 169 -6.80 -23.61 8.14
N GLY A 170 -5.83 -22.94 7.56
CA GLY A 170 -5.55 -22.96 6.12
C GLY A 170 -6.34 -21.95 5.29
N ASP A 171 -7.20 -21.14 5.87
CA ASP A 171 -7.92 -20.13 5.09
C ASP A 171 -7.05 -18.90 4.78
N LYS A 172 -7.15 -18.40 3.55
CA LYS A 172 -6.72 -17.06 3.14
C LYS A 172 -7.75 -16.04 3.58
N VAL A 173 -7.28 -15.00 4.26
CA VAL A 173 -8.13 -13.94 4.81
C VAL A 173 -7.48 -12.57 4.63
N ALA A 174 -8.32 -11.53 4.53
CA ALA A 174 -7.92 -10.19 4.89
C ALA A 174 -8.32 -9.94 6.34
N VAL A 175 -7.47 -9.25 7.07
CA VAL A 175 -7.70 -8.87 8.46
C VAL A 175 -7.48 -7.39 8.65
N GLU A 176 -8.11 -6.85 9.70
CA GLU A 176 -7.85 -5.52 10.21
C GLU A 176 -7.19 -5.62 11.59
N ILE A 177 -6.18 -4.80 11.86
CA ILE A 177 -5.60 -4.69 13.20
C ILE A 177 -6.56 -3.87 14.07
N LEU A 178 -7.25 -4.56 14.96
CA LEU A 178 -8.22 -3.96 15.88
C LEU A 178 -7.54 -3.36 17.12
N GLN A 179 -6.41 -3.93 17.52
CA GLN A 179 -5.62 -3.43 18.65
C GLN A 179 -4.13 -3.58 18.33
N ARG A 180 -3.40 -2.46 18.39
CA ARG A 180 -1.94 -2.46 18.20
C ARG A 180 -1.22 -2.67 19.52
N GLY A 181 -0.19 -3.50 19.49
CA GLY A 181 0.77 -3.71 20.56
C GLY A 181 2.09 -3.00 20.29
N THR A 182 3.01 -3.05 21.23
CA THR A 182 4.37 -2.49 21.10
C THR A 182 5.30 -3.37 20.27
N ARG A 183 4.94 -4.65 20.10
CA ARG A 183 5.60 -5.59 19.18
C ARG A 183 4.57 -6.12 18.20
N GLN A 184 5.02 -6.56 17.04
CA GLN A 184 4.16 -7.07 15.98
C GLN A 184 3.30 -8.27 16.44
N GLU A 185 3.88 -9.16 17.22
CA GLU A 185 3.19 -10.35 17.76
C GLU A 185 2.09 -10.02 18.79
N ASP A 186 2.14 -8.82 19.36
CA ASP A 186 1.17 -8.36 20.37
C ASP A 186 -0.08 -7.72 19.72
N HIS A 187 -0.08 -7.54 18.41
CA HIS A 187 -1.27 -7.06 17.68
C HIS A 187 -2.43 -8.03 17.80
N ARG A 188 -3.64 -7.48 17.78
CA ARG A 188 -4.90 -8.24 17.74
C ARG A 188 -5.63 -7.90 16.47
N VAL A 189 -6.00 -8.92 15.73
CA VAL A 189 -6.64 -8.79 14.42
C VAL A 189 -8.04 -9.40 14.40
N GLY A 190 -8.88 -8.84 13.54
CA GLY A 190 -10.18 -9.38 13.18
C GLY A 190 -10.24 -9.64 11.67
N VAL A 191 -10.98 -10.67 11.25
CA VAL A 191 -11.18 -10.99 9.84
C VAL A 191 -12.16 -10.01 9.24
N SER A 192 -11.72 -9.24 8.24
CA SER A 192 -12.56 -8.36 7.43
C SER A 192 -13.12 -9.07 6.19
N MET A 193 -12.33 -9.99 5.60
CA MET A 193 -12.78 -10.79 4.45
C MET A 193 -12.15 -12.18 4.47
N ARG A 194 -12.96 -13.20 4.12
CA ARG A 194 -12.52 -14.58 3.95
C ARG A 194 -12.52 -14.95 2.48
N PHE A 195 -11.38 -15.35 1.94
CA PHE A 195 -11.24 -15.80 0.55
C PHE A 195 -11.47 -17.31 0.42
N GLY A 196 -11.15 -18.11 1.45
CA GLY A 196 -11.28 -19.56 1.50
C GLY A 196 -9.93 -20.27 1.60
N SER A 197 -9.89 -21.57 1.29
CA SER A 197 -8.68 -22.39 1.46
C SER A 197 -7.47 -21.86 0.67
N CYS A 198 -6.31 -21.81 1.31
CA CYS A 198 -5.04 -21.47 0.67
C CYS A 198 -4.53 -22.58 -0.29
N GLU A 199 -5.15 -23.74 -0.32
CA GLU A 199 -4.84 -24.81 -1.28
C GLU A 199 -5.51 -24.56 -2.64
N GLU A 200 -6.50 -23.67 -2.70
CA GLU A 200 -7.17 -23.28 -3.94
C GLU A 200 -6.48 -22.08 -4.59
N ALA A 201 -5.81 -22.27 -5.74
CA ALA A 201 -5.10 -21.22 -6.47
C ALA A 201 -5.98 -19.98 -6.74
N LYS A 202 -7.27 -20.16 -7.08
CA LYS A 202 -8.21 -19.06 -7.29
C LYS A 202 -8.43 -18.20 -6.04
N ARG A 203 -8.39 -18.81 -4.85
CA ARG A 203 -8.56 -18.09 -3.58
C ARG A 203 -7.32 -17.27 -3.26
N CYS A 204 -6.14 -17.89 -3.46
CA CYS A 204 -4.86 -17.19 -3.32
C CYS A 204 -4.74 -16.02 -4.28
N ALA A 205 -5.13 -16.20 -5.55
CA ALA A 205 -5.13 -15.13 -6.54
C ALA A 205 -6.04 -13.95 -6.13
N LYS A 206 -7.28 -14.23 -5.67
CA LYS A 206 -8.18 -13.18 -5.17
C LYS A 206 -7.60 -12.43 -3.97
N ALA A 207 -6.97 -13.14 -3.04
CA ALA A 207 -6.33 -12.54 -1.89
C ALA A 207 -5.15 -11.64 -2.30
N LEU A 208 -4.35 -12.08 -3.29
CA LEU A 208 -3.23 -11.31 -3.84
C LEU A 208 -3.70 -10.02 -4.53
N LEU A 209 -4.73 -10.12 -5.39
CA LEU A 209 -5.31 -8.95 -6.06
C LEU A 209 -5.85 -7.94 -5.03
N TYR A 210 -6.54 -8.42 -4.00
CA TYR A 210 -7.01 -7.58 -2.91
C TYR A 210 -5.85 -6.90 -2.17
N ALA A 211 -4.78 -7.64 -1.83
CA ALA A 211 -3.60 -7.10 -1.15
C ALA A 211 -2.86 -6.01 -1.96
N LYS A 212 -3.00 -6.06 -3.29
CA LYS A 212 -2.41 -5.09 -4.23
C LYS A 212 -3.38 -3.99 -4.66
N ASP A 213 -4.56 -3.93 -4.06
CA ASP A 213 -5.63 -2.98 -4.38
C ASP A 213 -6.04 -3.01 -5.88
N ILE A 214 -6.00 -4.22 -6.47
CA ILE A 214 -6.36 -4.41 -7.87
C ILE A 214 -7.85 -4.68 -7.98
N HIS A 215 -8.57 -3.72 -8.51
CA HIS A 215 -10.02 -3.81 -8.71
C HIS A 215 -10.34 -4.71 -9.91
N THR A 216 -11.01 -5.83 -9.66
CA THR A 216 -11.35 -6.82 -10.69
C THR A 216 -12.66 -6.53 -11.43
N ARG A 217 -13.43 -5.56 -10.97
CA ARG A 217 -14.73 -5.19 -11.54
C ARG A 217 -14.70 -3.75 -12.02
N PHE A 218 -15.29 -3.52 -13.17
CA PHE A 218 -15.54 -2.16 -13.65
C PHE A 218 -16.74 -1.55 -12.92
N PRO A 219 -16.70 -0.25 -12.60
CA PRO A 219 -17.85 0.51 -12.16
C PRO A 219 -19.01 0.42 -13.17
N GLU A 220 -20.25 0.60 -12.71
CA GLU A 220 -21.44 0.52 -13.56
C GLU A 220 -21.43 1.55 -14.69
N LYS A 221 -21.05 2.79 -14.38
CA LYS A 221 -20.92 3.88 -15.35
C LYS A 221 -19.96 3.54 -16.50
N VAL A 222 -18.81 2.96 -16.17
CA VAL A 222 -17.83 2.52 -17.17
C VAL A 222 -18.39 1.43 -18.07
N ARG A 223 -19.08 0.45 -17.49
CA ARG A 223 -19.76 -0.61 -18.26
C ARG A 223 -20.85 -0.07 -19.17
N ASP A 224 -21.62 0.90 -18.71
CA ASP A 224 -22.69 1.50 -19.49
C ASP A 224 -22.14 2.37 -20.64
N GLU A 225 -20.99 3.01 -20.43
CA GLU A 225 -20.28 3.71 -21.50
C GLU A 225 -19.72 2.72 -22.53
N ALA A 226 -19.07 1.63 -22.08
CA ALA A 226 -18.51 0.60 -22.94
C ALA A 226 -19.58 -0.07 -23.85
N LYS A 227 -20.81 -0.27 -23.36
CA LYS A 227 -21.92 -0.80 -24.16
C LYS A 227 -22.22 0.01 -25.42
N LYS A 228 -21.93 1.32 -25.43
CA LYS A 228 -22.14 2.17 -26.61
C LYS A 228 -21.27 1.75 -27.80
N PHE A 229 -20.19 1.04 -27.53
CA PHE A 229 -19.22 0.61 -28.53
C PHE A 229 -19.38 -0.87 -28.92
N GLU A 230 -20.21 -1.64 -28.20
CA GLU A 230 -20.33 -3.10 -28.35
C GLU A 230 -20.75 -3.54 -29.77
N ASP A 231 -21.64 -2.78 -30.41
CA ASP A 231 -22.14 -3.05 -31.77
C ASP A 231 -21.61 -2.06 -32.81
N MET A 232 -20.61 -1.24 -32.46
CA MET A 232 -20.06 -0.25 -33.40
C MET A 232 -19.24 -0.92 -34.51
N THR A 233 -19.46 -0.47 -35.72
CA THR A 233 -18.65 -0.83 -36.88
C THR A 233 -17.97 0.43 -37.40
N VAL A 234 -16.79 0.28 -38.01
CA VAL A 234 -16.07 1.41 -38.60
C VAL A 234 -16.89 2.00 -39.72
N SER A 235 -17.27 3.26 -39.58
CA SER A 235 -18.07 4.01 -40.58
C SER A 235 -17.16 4.75 -41.58
N GLU A 236 -17.74 5.24 -42.66
CA GLU A 236 -17.03 6.11 -43.61
C GLU A 236 -16.56 7.43 -42.96
N GLU A 237 -17.30 7.91 -41.94
CA GLU A 237 -16.92 9.09 -41.17
C GLU A 237 -15.63 8.84 -40.36
N ASP A 238 -15.53 7.66 -39.77
CA ASP A 238 -14.33 7.26 -39.01
C ASP A 238 -13.09 7.15 -39.89
N CYS A 239 -13.27 6.93 -41.20
CA CYS A 239 -12.19 6.87 -42.19
C CYS A 239 -11.71 8.24 -42.68
N LYS A 240 -12.46 9.30 -42.43
CA LYS A 240 -12.08 10.64 -42.92
C LYS A 240 -10.76 11.13 -42.33
N GLY A 241 -9.86 11.57 -43.21
CA GLY A 241 -8.54 12.07 -42.81
C GLY A 241 -7.55 10.99 -42.42
N ARG A 242 -7.91 9.71 -42.51
CA ARG A 242 -7.04 8.56 -42.27
C ARG A 242 -6.45 8.01 -43.55
N MET A 243 -5.24 7.46 -43.46
CA MET A 243 -4.60 6.76 -44.57
C MET A 243 -5.22 5.37 -44.72
N ASP A 244 -5.64 5.02 -45.95
CA ASP A 244 -6.15 3.68 -46.22
C ASP A 244 -4.99 2.71 -46.48
N LEU A 245 -4.74 1.81 -45.55
CA LEU A 245 -3.70 0.80 -45.59
C LEU A 245 -4.23 -0.61 -45.88
N ARG A 246 -5.51 -0.76 -46.23
CA ARG A 246 -6.14 -2.09 -46.45
C ARG A 246 -5.54 -2.89 -47.62
N ALA A 247 -4.81 -2.22 -48.49
CA ALA A 247 -4.08 -2.88 -49.59
C ALA A 247 -2.70 -3.45 -49.17
N LEU A 248 -2.19 -3.06 -48.00
CA LEU A 248 -0.91 -3.59 -47.50
C LEU A 248 -1.09 -4.94 -46.82
N PRO A 249 -0.11 -5.86 -46.95
CA PRO A 249 -0.07 -7.09 -46.18
C PRO A 249 0.32 -6.74 -44.72
N ILE A 250 -0.69 -6.51 -43.92
CA ILE A 250 -0.52 -6.22 -42.46
C ILE A 250 -0.85 -7.49 -41.70
N PHE A 251 -0.02 -7.85 -40.73
CA PHE A 251 -0.22 -9.02 -39.89
C PHE A 251 0.22 -8.79 -38.46
N THR A 252 -0.32 -9.58 -37.54
CA THR A 252 0.05 -9.60 -36.13
C THR A 252 0.86 -10.86 -35.80
N ILE A 253 1.61 -10.82 -34.69
CA ILE A 253 2.40 -11.97 -34.21
C ILE A 253 1.99 -12.22 -32.75
N ASP A 254 0.83 -12.82 -32.59
CA ASP A 254 0.21 -13.09 -31.30
C ASP A 254 0.00 -14.58 -31.07
N SER A 255 -0.22 -14.99 -29.83
CA SER A 255 -0.68 -16.34 -29.54
C SER A 255 -2.15 -16.48 -29.96
N ALA A 256 -2.57 -17.71 -30.30
CA ALA A 256 -3.96 -17.99 -30.67
C ALA A 256 -4.99 -17.63 -29.58
N GLU A 257 -4.55 -17.43 -28.35
CA GLU A 257 -5.39 -17.13 -27.18
C GLU A 257 -5.43 -15.63 -26.86
N THR A 258 -4.62 -14.82 -27.56
CA THR A 258 -4.58 -13.36 -27.36
C THR A 258 -5.90 -12.75 -27.77
N LYS A 259 -6.50 -11.98 -26.87
CA LYS A 259 -7.75 -11.26 -27.12
C LYS A 259 -7.54 -9.78 -27.43
N ASP A 260 -6.51 -9.19 -26.83
CA ASP A 260 -6.17 -7.78 -26.96
C ASP A 260 -5.04 -7.67 -27.97
N ILE A 261 -5.39 -7.47 -29.25
CA ILE A 261 -4.42 -7.28 -30.35
C ILE A 261 -4.15 -5.80 -30.47
N ASP A 262 -3.02 -5.34 -29.96
CA ASP A 262 -2.68 -3.91 -29.85
C ASP A 262 -1.82 -3.44 -31.03
N ASP A 263 -0.98 -4.32 -31.62
CA ASP A 263 -0.03 -3.98 -32.65
C ASP A 263 -0.04 -4.94 -33.84
N ALA A 264 0.28 -4.40 -34.99
CA ALA A 264 0.48 -5.12 -36.22
C ALA A 264 1.68 -4.54 -36.99
N ILE A 265 2.25 -5.30 -37.87
CA ILE A 265 3.37 -4.88 -38.71
C ILE A 265 3.09 -5.08 -40.18
N SER A 266 3.72 -4.27 -41.01
CA SER A 266 3.85 -4.50 -42.44
C SER A 266 5.30 -4.34 -42.91
N LEU A 267 5.70 -5.05 -43.94
CA LEU A 267 7.05 -4.97 -44.48
C LEU A 267 6.98 -4.88 -46.01
N THR A 268 7.53 -3.79 -46.53
CA THR A 268 7.60 -3.55 -47.97
C THR A 268 9.05 -3.47 -48.44
N ARG A 269 9.41 -4.23 -49.49
CA ARG A 269 10.75 -4.14 -50.09
C ARG A 269 10.84 -2.93 -50.98
N LEU A 270 11.86 -2.11 -50.76
CA LEU A 270 12.07 -0.90 -51.58
C LEU A 270 12.78 -1.19 -52.90
N PRO A 271 12.46 -0.47 -54.00
CA PRO A 271 13.07 -0.66 -55.31
C PRO A 271 14.60 -0.49 -55.33
N GLY A 272 15.15 0.36 -54.47
CA GLY A 272 16.59 0.63 -54.32
C GLY A 272 17.33 -0.33 -53.39
N GLY A 273 16.67 -1.39 -52.89
CA GLY A 273 17.15 -2.27 -51.83
C GLY A 273 16.78 -1.74 -50.45
N GLY A 274 16.76 -2.63 -49.46
CA GLY A 274 16.26 -2.33 -48.13
C GLY A 274 14.76 -2.57 -47.97
N TYR A 275 14.23 -2.21 -46.82
CA TYR A 275 12.85 -2.48 -46.45
C TYR A 275 12.24 -1.26 -45.73
N GLU A 276 10.94 -1.03 -45.93
CA GLU A 276 10.10 -0.15 -45.15
C GLU A 276 9.30 -0.99 -44.19
N LEU A 277 9.50 -0.76 -42.88
CA LEU A 277 8.75 -1.39 -41.80
C LEU A 277 7.64 -0.44 -41.36
N GLY A 278 6.39 -0.88 -41.45
CA GLY A 278 5.25 -0.21 -40.81
C GLY A 278 4.97 -0.87 -39.48
N VAL A 279 4.76 -0.05 -38.45
CA VAL A 279 4.23 -0.45 -37.14
C VAL A 279 2.88 0.22 -36.95
N HIS A 280 1.85 -0.59 -36.76
CA HIS A 280 0.46 -0.16 -36.72
C HIS A 280 -0.11 -0.45 -35.34
N ILE A 281 -0.47 0.59 -34.60
CA ILE A 281 -0.99 0.49 -33.24
C ILE A 281 -2.49 0.75 -33.25
N ALA A 282 -3.27 -0.01 -32.47
CA ALA A 282 -4.71 0.21 -32.30
C ALA A 282 -4.99 1.62 -31.79
N ASP A 283 -5.87 2.36 -32.48
CA ASP A 283 -6.24 3.72 -32.11
C ASP A 283 -7.31 3.72 -31.02
N VAL A 284 -6.93 3.30 -29.83
CA VAL A 284 -7.82 3.25 -28.64
C VAL A 284 -8.38 4.63 -28.33
N SER A 285 -7.63 5.70 -28.58
CA SER A 285 -8.04 7.09 -28.33
C SER A 285 -9.21 7.56 -29.22
N HIS A 286 -9.49 6.82 -30.30
CA HIS A 286 -10.69 7.05 -31.12
C HIS A 286 -11.97 6.78 -30.31
N TYR A 287 -11.96 5.78 -29.46
CA TYR A 287 -13.10 5.37 -28.61
C TYR A 287 -13.02 5.98 -27.21
N VAL A 288 -11.88 5.88 -26.56
CA VAL A 288 -11.67 6.36 -25.20
C VAL A 288 -11.27 7.83 -25.23
N LYS A 289 -12.25 8.72 -25.04
CA LYS A 289 -12.01 10.17 -25.10
C LYS A 289 -11.56 10.72 -23.73
N PRO A 290 -10.66 11.71 -23.72
CA PRO A 290 -10.29 12.40 -22.48
C PRO A 290 -11.51 12.90 -21.70
N GLY A 291 -11.54 12.65 -20.39
CA GLY A 291 -12.64 13.03 -19.51
C GLY A 291 -13.87 12.12 -19.55
N SER A 292 -13.83 11.02 -20.30
CA SER A 292 -14.86 9.98 -20.25
C SER A 292 -14.67 9.06 -19.02
N GLU A 293 -15.73 8.37 -18.60
CA GLU A 293 -15.66 7.38 -17.50
C GLU A 293 -14.68 6.24 -17.83
N LEU A 294 -14.61 5.82 -19.10
CA LEU A 294 -13.63 4.84 -19.59
C LEU A 294 -12.20 5.37 -19.45
N ASN A 295 -11.96 6.66 -19.81
CA ASN A 295 -10.62 7.24 -19.69
C ASN A 295 -10.16 7.35 -18.24
N GLU A 296 -11.04 7.78 -17.34
CA GLU A 296 -10.70 7.89 -15.91
C GLU A 296 -10.41 6.53 -15.30
N GLU A 297 -11.21 5.52 -15.62
CA GLU A 297 -10.98 4.15 -15.13
C GLU A 297 -9.69 3.56 -15.70
N ALA A 298 -9.43 3.74 -16.99
CA ALA A 298 -8.18 3.27 -17.61
C ALA A 298 -6.95 3.96 -16.98
N PHE A 299 -7.03 5.26 -16.71
CA PHE A 299 -5.97 6.00 -16.02
C PHE A 299 -5.72 5.47 -14.61
N ASN A 300 -6.79 5.18 -13.86
CA ASN A 300 -6.70 4.65 -12.51
C ASN A 300 -6.13 3.23 -12.48
N ARG A 301 -6.44 2.39 -13.48
CA ARG A 301 -5.90 1.03 -13.60
C ARG A 301 -4.47 1.00 -14.11
N ALA A 302 -4.12 1.95 -14.97
CA ALA A 302 -2.81 2.14 -15.59
C ALA A 302 -2.30 0.98 -16.46
N THR A 303 -2.69 -0.26 -16.20
CA THR A 303 -2.24 -1.45 -16.94
C THR A 303 -3.21 -2.61 -16.77
N SER A 304 -3.20 -3.54 -17.71
CA SER A 304 -3.83 -4.86 -17.54
C SER A 304 -2.96 -5.75 -16.66
N VAL A 305 -3.60 -6.53 -15.79
CA VAL A 305 -2.90 -7.45 -14.87
C VAL A 305 -3.17 -8.89 -15.29
N TYR A 306 -2.12 -9.58 -15.73
CA TYR A 306 -2.17 -10.98 -16.15
C TYR A 306 -1.76 -11.88 -14.97
N TYR A 307 -2.61 -12.85 -14.62
CA TYR A 307 -2.29 -13.81 -13.56
C TYR A 307 -2.92 -15.16 -13.83
N ALA A 308 -2.12 -16.23 -13.73
CA ALA A 308 -2.50 -17.58 -14.12
C ALA A 308 -3.19 -17.55 -15.50
N ASN A 309 -4.41 -18.05 -15.63
CA ASN A 309 -5.15 -18.07 -16.91
C ASN A 309 -6.25 -16.97 -16.92
N GLN A 310 -6.04 -15.85 -16.24
CA GLN A 310 -7.00 -14.77 -16.14
C GLN A 310 -6.33 -13.41 -16.36
N VAL A 311 -7.12 -12.45 -16.82
CA VAL A 311 -6.72 -11.06 -17.01
C VAL A 311 -7.68 -10.15 -16.24
N VAL A 312 -7.13 -9.19 -15.52
CA VAL A 312 -7.87 -8.00 -15.09
C VAL A 312 -7.52 -6.91 -16.10
N PRO A 313 -8.40 -6.59 -17.05
CA PRO A 313 -8.08 -5.63 -18.10
C PRO A 313 -8.01 -4.19 -17.54
N MET A 314 -7.25 -3.36 -18.22
CA MET A 314 -7.17 -1.92 -18.00
C MET A 314 -8.52 -1.24 -18.31
#